data_3bce0bd442b939caf9dc4920e3b8159b
#
_entry.id   3bce0bd442b939caf9dc4920e3b8159b
#
_cell.length_a   1.000
_cell.length_b   1.000
_cell.length_c   1.000
_cell.angle_alpha   90.00
_cell.angle_beta   90.00
_cell.angle_gamma   90.00
#
_symmetry.space_group_name_H-M   'P 1'
#
loop_
_entity.id
_entity.type
_entity.pdbx_description
1 polymer ?
#
loop_
_entity_poly.entity_id
_entity_poly.type
_entity_poly.pdbx_seq_one_letter_code
_entity_poly.pdbx_strand_id
1 'polypeptide(L)'
;MLKGYTLPRTPRGTSSLSPAPPWHYVGNALAVEFAASPEAVAAFLPEGLEFSSNHCAVYFLEWQYASDTGLEYLDPIRSQYRETIVLLSASYEGASVAFCPFIWVDQDVALMRGLAQGWPKQIGSTWMTRAYDLPSKAGPVAGPGGRFGATLAVKDRLLAEAQITLREEAEALPTPSFARAVNTRHFPELAAGKHEQPAVYELVQLKSRDVSVSPIWRGEATLAFHEHPYLELGDLRPVSVGAGYRFTFALTVDDLASLRDLRSNSKDASAAT
;
A
#
# COMPACT_ATOMS: atom_id res chain seq x y z
N MET A 1 -25.10 18.17 18.07
CA MET A 1 -24.79 16.98 17.22
C MET A 1 -23.29 16.86 17.06
N LEU A 2 -22.71 15.65 17.20
CA LEU A 2 -21.27 15.41 17.00
C LEU A 2 -20.90 15.50 15.52
N LYS A 3 -19.74 16.10 15.24
CA LYS A 3 -19.17 16.34 13.89
C LYS A 3 -17.89 15.52 13.70
N GLY A 4 -17.39 15.48 12.49
CA GLY A 4 -16.22 14.73 12.05
C GLY A 4 -16.61 13.60 11.09
N TYR A 5 -15.78 13.37 10.08
CA TYR A 5 -15.98 12.30 9.08
C TYR A 5 -15.66 10.93 9.69
N THR A 6 -14.55 10.85 10.41
CA THR A 6 -14.10 9.64 11.10
C THR A 6 -14.15 9.82 12.63
N LEU A 7 -13.87 8.76 13.36
CA LEU A 7 -13.71 8.84 14.82
C LEU A 7 -12.38 9.53 15.19
N PRO A 8 -12.31 10.14 16.40
CA PRO A 8 -13.43 10.42 17.27
C PRO A 8 -14.32 11.57 16.74
N ARG A 9 -15.63 11.44 16.90
CA ARG A 9 -16.57 12.52 16.59
C ARG A 9 -16.77 13.42 17.81
N THR A 10 -16.63 14.72 17.63
CA THR A 10 -16.64 15.73 18.69
C THR A 10 -17.55 16.91 18.35
N PRO A 11 -17.90 17.79 19.31
CA PRO A 11 -18.76 18.94 19.02
C PRO A 11 -18.26 19.85 17.89
N ARG A 12 -16.93 20.05 17.78
CA ARG A 12 -16.30 20.83 16.70
C ARG A 12 -15.92 19.99 15.48
N GLY A 13 -15.71 18.68 15.65
CA GLY A 13 -15.25 17.78 14.60
C GLY A 13 -13.74 17.79 14.34
N THR A 14 -12.99 18.65 15.01
CA THR A 14 -11.53 18.83 14.79
C THR A 14 -10.68 17.68 15.27
N SER A 15 -11.23 16.79 16.10
CA SER A 15 -10.54 15.59 16.59
C SER A 15 -10.69 14.39 15.64
N SER A 16 -11.49 14.51 14.58
CA SER A 16 -11.62 13.46 13.55
C SER A 16 -10.25 13.18 12.92
N LEU A 17 -9.83 11.92 12.84
CA LEU A 17 -8.52 11.54 12.30
C LEU A 17 -8.36 11.93 10.83
N SER A 18 -9.44 11.87 10.05
CA SER A 18 -9.39 12.25 8.63
C SER A 18 -10.62 13.05 8.23
N PRO A 19 -10.48 14.07 7.37
CA PRO A 19 -11.61 14.67 6.68
C PRO A 19 -12.21 13.71 5.67
N ALA A 20 -13.37 14.05 5.10
CA ALA A 20 -13.92 13.34 3.95
C ALA A 20 -13.01 13.50 2.72
N PRO A 21 -13.04 12.54 1.75
CA PRO A 21 -12.38 12.74 0.47
C PRO A 21 -13.00 13.95 -0.28
N PRO A 22 -12.34 14.49 -1.33
CA PRO A 22 -11.15 13.93 -1.96
C PRO A 22 -9.89 14.10 -1.13
N TRP A 23 -8.94 13.16 -1.31
CA TRP A 23 -7.63 13.20 -0.69
C TRP A 23 -6.56 13.27 -1.77
N HIS A 24 -5.72 14.30 -1.68
CA HIS A 24 -4.62 14.55 -2.61
C HIS A 24 -3.33 14.00 -2.03
N TYR A 25 -2.58 13.28 -2.84
CA TYR A 25 -1.32 12.66 -2.44
C TYR A 25 -0.20 13.02 -3.39
N VAL A 26 0.96 13.23 -2.84
CA VAL A 26 2.22 13.28 -3.59
C VAL A 26 3.29 12.60 -2.75
N GLY A 27 4.16 11.81 -3.39
CA GLY A 27 5.20 11.11 -2.65
C GLY A 27 6.32 10.60 -3.51
N ASN A 28 7.43 10.34 -2.83
CA ASN A 28 8.59 9.69 -3.38
C ASN A 28 8.46 8.19 -3.25
N ALA A 29 8.81 7.46 -4.30
CA ALA A 29 8.77 6.00 -4.34
C ALA A 29 10.14 5.40 -4.66
N LEU A 30 10.52 4.37 -3.92
CA LEU A 30 11.43 3.31 -4.34
C LEU A 30 10.60 2.05 -4.49
N ALA A 31 10.68 1.37 -5.62
CA ALA A 31 9.97 0.13 -5.85
C ALA A 31 10.91 -0.95 -6.36
N VAL A 32 10.65 -2.20 -6.01
CA VAL A 32 11.40 -3.35 -6.52
C VAL A 32 10.40 -4.40 -6.99
N GLU A 33 10.52 -4.81 -8.26
CA GLU A 33 9.81 -5.96 -8.79
C GLU A 33 10.50 -7.24 -8.36
N PHE A 34 9.71 -8.26 -8.06
CA PHE A 34 10.23 -9.59 -7.71
C PHE A 34 9.23 -10.68 -8.09
N ALA A 35 9.69 -11.92 -8.13
CA ALA A 35 8.82 -13.08 -8.22
C ALA A 35 8.86 -13.84 -6.90
N ALA A 36 7.70 -14.25 -6.38
CA ALA A 36 7.57 -15.22 -5.29
C ALA A 36 7.21 -16.61 -5.86
N SER A 37 7.03 -17.64 -5.03
CA SER A 37 6.51 -18.90 -5.55
C SER A 37 5.06 -18.74 -6.01
N PRO A 38 4.63 -19.36 -7.11
CA PRO A 38 3.24 -19.29 -7.58
C PRO A 38 2.23 -19.76 -6.51
N GLU A 39 2.58 -20.80 -5.75
CA GLU A 39 1.77 -21.37 -4.69
C GLU A 39 1.58 -20.36 -3.54
N ALA A 40 2.66 -19.67 -3.14
CA ALA A 40 2.58 -18.62 -2.13
C ALA A 40 1.68 -17.48 -2.60
N VAL A 41 1.89 -16.96 -3.81
CA VAL A 41 1.04 -15.88 -4.35
C VAL A 41 -0.43 -16.29 -4.35
N ALA A 42 -0.74 -17.49 -4.86
CA ALA A 42 -2.12 -17.99 -4.91
C ALA A 42 -2.75 -18.13 -3.50
N ALA A 43 -1.98 -18.56 -2.50
CA ALA A 43 -2.46 -18.73 -1.13
C ALA A 43 -2.84 -17.42 -0.43
N PHE A 44 -2.26 -16.29 -0.84
CA PHE A 44 -2.59 -14.98 -0.28
C PHE A 44 -3.78 -14.29 -0.95
N LEU A 45 -4.28 -14.81 -2.09
CA LEU A 45 -5.40 -14.16 -2.78
C LEU A 45 -6.72 -14.45 -2.08
N PRO A 46 -7.55 -13.43 -1.84
CA PRO A 46 -8.87 -13.62 -1.26
C PRO A 46 -9.85 -14.21 -2.27
N GLU A 47 -10.96 -14.72 -1.76
CA GLU A 47 -12.09 -15.14 -2.60
C GLU A 47 -12.50 -14.01 -3.56
N GLY A 48 -12.75 -14.37 -4.82
CA GLY A 48 -13.15 -13.45 -5.89
C GLY A 48 -11.99 -12.83 -6.66
N LEU A 49 -10.74 -13.04 -6.24
CA LEU A 49 -9.56 -12.77 -7.05
C LEU A 49 -8.92 -14.08 -7.53
N GLU A 50 -8.41 -14.06 -8.75
CA GLU A 50 -7.76 -15.21 -9.37
C GLU A 50 -6.26 -14.96 -9.54
N PHE A 51 -5.46 -16.03 -9.41
CA PHE A 51 -4.04 -15.98 -9.69
C PHE A 51 -3.80 -15.63 -11.17
N SER A 52 -2.98 -14.60 -11.43
CA SER A 52 -2.60 -14.22 -12.80
C SER A 52 -1.13 -14.51 -13.10
N SER A 53 -0.24 -14.24 -12.14
CA SER A 53 1.19 -14.56 -12.24
C SER A 53 1.85 -14.49 -10.86
N ASN A 54 3.07 -15.01 -10.77
CA ASN A 54 3.91 -14.91 -9.59
C ASN A 54 4.72 -13.60 -9.51
N HIS A 55 4.44 -12.64 -10.38
CA HIS A 55 5.07 -11.34 -10.40
C HIS A 55 4.50 -10.43 -9.30
N CYS A 56 5.38 -9.85 -8.52
CA CYS A 56 5.07 -9.06 -7.35
C CYS A 56 5.88 -7.75 -7.35
N ALA A 57 5.47 -6.80 -6.54
CA ALA A 57 6.24 -5.59 -6.31
C ALA A 57 6.18 -5.16 -4.85
N VAL A 58 7.28 -4.62 -4.33
CA VAL A 58 7.31 -3.90 -3.05
C VAL A 58 7.61 -2.44 -3.32
N TYR A 59 6.86 -1.56 -2.66
CA TYR A 59 7.02 -0.11 -2.73
C TYR A 59 7.38 0.42 -1.34
N PHE A 60 8.41 1.25 -1.26
CA PHE A 60 8.75 2.06 -0.10
C PHE A 60 8.47 3.52 -0.48
N LEU A 61 7.71 4.21 0.35
CA LEU A 61 7.09 5.48 0.01
C LEU A 61 7.27 6.51 1.13
N GLU A 62 7.53 7.75 0.75
CA GLU A 62 7.37 8.93 1.60
C GLU A 62 6.25 9.78 1.02
N TRP A 63 5.12 9.82 1.72
CA TRP A 63 3.92 10.53 1.31
C TRP A 63 3.75 11.86 2.01
N GLN A 64 3.14 12.79 1.30
CA GLN A 64 2.44 13.95 1.84
C GLN A 64 1.02 13.94 1.28
N TYR A 65 0.03 14.24 2.13
CA TYR A 65 -1.35 14.34 1.70
C TYR A 65 -1.99 15.64 2.16
N ALA A 66 -3.07 16.04 1.49
CA ALA A 66 -3.96 17.10 1.91
C ALA A 66 -5.40 16.78 1.49
N SER A 67 -6.39 17.34 2.18
CA SER A 67 -7.75 17.47 1.70
C SER A 67 -7.88 18.68 0.77
N ASP A 68 -9.08 18.93 0.21
CA ASP A 68 -9.37 20.14 -0.58
C ASP A 68 -9.06 21.44 0.16
N THR A 69 -9.06 21.44 1.48
CA THR A 69 -8.70 22.64 2.25
C THR A 69 -7.22 22.99 2.13
N GLY A 70 -6.37 22.01 1.81
CA GLY A 70 -4.92 22.16 1.70
C GLY A 70 -4.21 22.52 3.00
N LEU A 71 -4.90 22.49 4.15
CA LEU A 71 -4.32 22.94 5.42
C LEU A 71 -3.41 21.90 6.06
N GLU A 72 -3.56 20.63 5.70
CA GLU A 72 -2.78 19.54 6.29
C GLU A 72 -1.29 19.66 5.98
N TYR A 73 -0.89 20.13 4.80
CA TYR A 73 0.54 20.29 4.48
C TYR A 73 1.21 21.44 5.22
N LEU A 74 0.45 22.35 5.83
CA LEU A 74 0.97 23.38 6.74
C LEU A 74 1.20 22.83 8.16
N ASP A 75 0.73 21.63 8.45
CA ASP A 75 0.97 20.88 9.67
C ASP A 75 1.61 19.51 9.30
N PRO A 76 2.95 19.47 9.07
CA PRO A 76 3.62 18.31 8.49
C PRO A 76 3.41 17.00 9.25
N ILE A 77 3.24 17.07 10.57
CA ILE A 77 2.99 15.88 11.38
C ILE A 77 1.66 15.21 11.06
N ARG A 78 0.70 15.95 10.49
CA ARG A 78 -0.61 15.41 10.08
C ARG A 78 -0.65 15.00 8.62
N SER A 79 0.24 15.53 7.78
CA SER A 79 0.24 15.32 6.34
C SER A 79 1.28 14.33 5.86
N GLN A 80 2.41 14.19 6.55
CA GLN A 80 3.51 13.35 6.13
C GLN A 80 3.46 11.99 6.81
N TYR A 81 3.73 10.93 6.04
CA TYR A 81 3.89 9.58 6.56
C TYR A 81 4.72 8.74 5.59
N ARG A 82 5.24 7.64 6.10
CA ARG A 82 5.97 6.65 5.33
C ARG A 82 5.16 5.37 5.24
N GLU A 83 5.38 4.66 4.14
CA GLU A 83 4.59 3.47 3.84
C GLU A 83 5.44 2.43 3.12
N THR A 84 5.22 1.16 3.43
CA THR A 84 5.70 0.04 2.62
C THR A 84 4.51 -0.79 2.19
N ILE A 85 4.38 -1.03 0.88
CA ILE A 85 3.27 -1.78 0.26
C ILE A 85 3.85 -3.00 -0.44
N VAL A 86 3.31 -4.18 -0.20
CA VAL A 86 3.58 -5.38 -1.00
C VAL A 86 2.36 -5.65 -1.88
N LEU A 87 2.60 -5.86 -3.18
CA LEU A 87 1.57 -6.10 -4.17
C LEU A 87 1.80 -7.43 -4.89
N LEU A 88 0.73 -8.16 -5.08
CA LEU A 88 0.66 -9.41 -5.86
C LEU A 88 -0.12 -9.17 -7.15
N SER A 89 0.26 -9.85 -8.23
CA SER A 89 -0.50 -9.87 -9.48
C SER A 89 -1.71 -10.79 -9.33
N ALA A 90 -2.87 -10.25 -9.66
CA ALA A 90 -4.14 -10.98 -9.65
C ALA A 90 -5.00 -10.62 -10.85
N SER A 91 -6.12 -11.29 -11.04
CA SER A 91 -7.18 -10.88 -11.95
C SER A 91 -8.53 -10.84 -11.23
N TYR A 92 -9.38 -9.93 -11.68
CA TYR A 92 -10.77 -9.79 -11.28
C TYR A 92 -11.64 -9.70 -12.53
N GLU A 93 -12.54 -10.66 -12.72
CA GLU A 93 -13.40 -10.75 -13.93
C GLU A 93 -12.59 -10.65 -15.24
N GLY A 94 -11.43 -11.30 -15.29
CA GLY A 94 -10.54 -11.31 -16.46
C GLY A 94 -9.67 -10.04 -16.63
N ALA A 95 -9.88 -9.01 -15.83
CA ALA A 95 -9.04 -7.81 -15.86
C ALA A 95 -7.83 -7.96 -14.92
N SER A 96 -6.64 -7.53 -15.38
CA SER A 96 -5.42 -7.52 -14.55
C SER A 96 -5.54 -6.47 -13.44
N VAL A 97 -5.37 -6.90 -12.19
CA VAL A 97 -5.40 -6.07 -10.98
C VAL A 97 -4.21 -6.40 -10.09
N ALA A 98 -3.97 -5.57 -9.09
CA ALA A 98 -3.06 -5.85 -8.00
C ALA A 98 -3.86 -6.18 -6.74
N PHE A 99 -3.32 -7.04 -5.88
CA PHE A 99 -3.81 -7.28 -4.53
C PHE A 99 -2.74 -6.93 -3.51
N CYS A 100 -3.13 -6.30 -2.40
CA CYS A 100 -2.23 -5.93 -1.32
C CYS A 100 -2.44 -6.84 -0.10
N PRO A 101 -1.61 -7.87 0.13
CA PRO A 101 -1.68 -8.66 1.36
C PRO A 101 -1.08 -7.94 2.57
N PHE A 102 -0.08 -7.09 2.36
CA PHE A 102 0.65 -6.42 3.42
C PHE A 102 0.95 -4.97 3.10
N ILE A 103 0.71 -4.10 4.08
CA ILE A 103 1.05 -2.69 4.01
C ILE A 103 1.31 -2.14 5.42
N TRP A 104 2.35 -1.33 5.58
CA TRP A 104 2.74 -0.71 6.85
C TRP A 104 2.88 0.79 6.71
N VAL A 105 2.43 1.51 7.73
CA VAL A 105 2.51 2.97 7.85
C VAL A 105 3.04 3.37 9.23
N ASP A 106 3.56 4.58 9.35
CA ASP A 106 4.07 5.14 10.61
C ASP A 106 3.12 6.17 11.24
N GLN A 107 1.89 6.32 10.71
CA GLN A 107 0.92 7.34 11.12
C GLN A 107 -0.48 6.75 11.32
N ASP A 108 -1.15 7.14 12.41
CA ASP A 108 -2.51 6.72 12.76
C ASP A 108 -3.57 7.19 11.75
N VAL A 109 -3.43 8.42 11.24
CA VAL A 109 -4.30 8.97 10.19
C VAL A 109 -4.25 8.12 8.92
N ALA A 110 -3.04 7.74 8.49
CA ALA A 110 -2.83 6.88 7.32
C ALA A 110 -3.33 5.46 7.57
N LEU A 111 -3.13 4.92 8.78
CA LEU A 111 -3.65 3.62 9.20
C LEU A 111 -5.17 3.58 9.09
N MET A 112 -5.85 4.52 9.75
CA MET A 112 -7.32 4.57 9.79
C MET A 112 -7.93 4.74 8.38
N ARG A 113 -7.39 5.69 7.58
CA ARG A 113 -7.85 5.89 6.18
C ARG A 113 -7.70 4.62 5.36
N GLY A 114 -6.55 3.95 5.49
CA GLY A 114 -6.28 2.73 4.75
C GLY A 114 -7.25 1.62 5.09
N LEU A 115 -7.48 1.35 6.37
CA LEU A 115 -8.45 0.34 6.81
C LEU A 115 -9.86 0.63 6.26
N ALA A 116 -10.28 1.91 6.27
CA ALA A 116 -11.58 2.31 5.70
C ALA A 116 -11.65 2.07 4.17
N GLN A 117 -10.51 2.10 3.47
CA GLN A 117 -10.38 1.89 2.03
C GLN A 117 -10.12 0.42 1.64
N GLY A 118 -10.01 -0.50 2.61
CA GLY A 118 -9.68 -1.90 2.34
C GLY A 118 -8.18 -2.21 2.24
N TRP A 119 -7.30 -1.25 2.56
CA TRP A 119 -5.87 -1.54 2.69
C TRP A 119 -5.60 -2.16 4.06
N PRO A 120 -4.97 -3.34 4.16
CA PRO A 120 -4.74 -4.04 5.44
C PRO A 120 -3.57 -3.43 6.23
N LYS A 121 -3.67 -2.13 6.52
CA LYS A 121 -2.57 -1.36 7.12
C LYS A 121 -2.26 -1.79 8.55
N GLN A 122 -0.97 -1.84 8.83
CA GLN A 122 -0.38 -2.06 10.15
C GLN A 122 0.63 -0.95 10.45
N ILE A 123 1.04 -0.82 11.71
CA ILE A 123 2.11 0.12 12.09
C ILE A 123 3.47 -0.51 11.83
N GLY A 124 4.33 0.25 11.14
CA GLY A 124 5.72 -0.09 10.86
C GLY A 124 6.55 1.15 10.61
N SER A 125 7.86 1.00 10.56
CA SER A 125 8.82 2.09 10.34
C SER A 125 9.54 1.87 9.02
N THR A 126 9.18 2.66 8.03
CA THR A 126 9.82 2.65 6.70
C THR A 126 10.83 3.79 6.62
N TRP A 127 12.03 3.49 6.12
CA TRP A 127 13.04 4.48 5.81
C TRP A 127 13.55 4.27 4.39
N MET A 128 13.87 5.38 3.70
CA MET A 128 14.44 5.33 2.37
C MET A 128 15.45 6.48 2.15
N THR A 129 16.43 6.23 1.28
CA THR A 129 17.40 7.24 0.89
C THR A 129 16.69 8.38 0.17
N ARG A 130 16.94 9.62 0.62
CA ARG A 130 16.42 10.84 -0.01
C ARG A 130 17.35 11.31 -1.13
N ALA A 131 16.76 11.86 -2.18
CA ALA A 131 17.46 12.66 -3.17
C ALA A 131 17.12 14.14 -2.98
N TYR A 132 18.09 14.99 -3.23
CA TYR A 132 17.94 16.45 -3.18
C TYR A 132 18.35 17.04 -4.52
N ASP A 133 17.80 18.19 -4.88
CA ASP A 133 18.11 18.90 -6.13
C ASP A 133 19.50 19.58 -6.10
N LEU A 134 20.29 19.31 -5.06
CA LEU A 134 21.64 19.81 -4.88
C LEU A 134 22.63 18.65 -4.85
N PRO A 135 23.66 18.61 -5.72
CA PRO A 135 24.72 17.61 -5.67
C PRO A 135 25.44 17.61 -4.32
N SER A 136 25.54 16.44 -3.70
CA SER A 136 26.25 16.28 -2.43
C SER A 136 26.79 14.84 -2.29
N LYS A 137 27.90 14.70 -1.55
CA LYS A 137 28.40 13.37 -1.16
C LYS A 137 27.48 12.66 -0.14
N ALA A 138 26.53 13.40 0.47
CA ALA A 138 25.61 12.88 1.48
C ALA A 138 24.35 12.22 0.89
N GLY A 139 24.10 12.38 -0.42
CA GLY A 139 22.92 11.81 -1.05
C GLY A 139 23.09 11.59 -2.55
N PRO A 140 22.34 10.65 -3.12
CA PRO A 140 22.36 10.38 -4.56
C PRO A 140 21.58 11.44 -5.33
N VAL A 141 21.86 11.52 -6.63
CA VAL A 141 20.98 12.17 -7.62
C VAL A 141 20.03 11.13 -8.18
N ALA A 142 18.78 11.51 -8.45
CA ALA A 142 17.82 10.65 -9.14
C ALA A 142 18.17 10.61 -10.64
N GLY A 143 19.02 9.67 -11.03
CA GLY A 143 19.55 9.52 -12.38
C GLY A 143 20.56 8.36 -12.46
N PRO A 144 21.21 8.16 -13.62
CA PRO A 144 22.16 7.06 -13.80
C PRO A 144 23.27 7.07 -12.76
N GLY A 145 23.52 5.90 -12.14
CA GLY A 145 24.50 5.73 -11.07
C GLY A 145 24.01 6.11 -9.68
N GLY A 146 22.81 6.70 -9.55
CA GLY A 146 22.18 7.00 -8.25
C GLY A 146 21.93 5.70 -7.47
N ARG A 147 22.33 5.69 -6.19
CA ARG A 147 22.20 4.51 -5.30
C ARG A 147 21.25 4.85 -4.16
N PHE A 148 20.25 4.00 -3.99
CA PHE A 148 19.19 4.17 -2.99
C PHE A 148 19.03 2.92 -2.16
N GLY A 149 18.75 3.08 -0.88
CA GLY A 149 18.37 2.01 0.02
C GLY A 149 17.01 2.27 0.64
N ALA A 150 16.32 1.20 1.02
CA ALA A 150 15.10 1.26 1.80
C ALA A 150 15.05 0.12 2.81
N THR A 151 14.39 0.38 3.96
CA THR A 151 14.18 -0.62 5.00
C THR A 151 12.77 -0.48 5.58
N LEU A 152 12.22 -1.61 6.02
CA LEU A 152 11.01 -1.70 6.83
C LEU A 152 11.32 -2.44 8.12
N ALA A 153 11.04 -1.82 9.26
CA ALA A 153 11.06 -2.47 10.56
C ALA A 153 9.65 -2.50 11.17
N VAL A 154 9.29 -3.62 11.79
CA VAL A 154 8.01 -3.81 12.46
C VAL A 154 8.27 -4.37 13.86
N LYS A 155 7.77 -3.68 14.89
CA LYS A 155 8.01 -4.05 16.31
C LYS A 155 9.50 -4.29 16.59
N ASP A 156 10.32 -3.31 16.20
CA ASP A 156 11.79 -3.27 16.38
C ASP A 156 12.57 -4.40 15.69
N ARG A 157 11.96 -5.06 14.69
CA ARG A 157 12.62 -6.08 13.87
C ARG A 157 12.66 -5.65 12.42
N LEU A 158 13.81 -5.79 11.78
CA LEU A 158 13.96 -5.62 10.34
C LEU A 158 13.11 -6.69 9.64
N LEU A 159 12.17 -6.25 8.79
CA LEU A 159 11.26 -7.12 8.06
C LEU A 159 11.56 -7.16 6.56
N ALA A 160 11.99 -6.03 6.00
CA ALA A 160 12.39 -5.95 4.59
C ALA A 160 13.51 -4.92 4.41
N GLU A 161 14.38 -5.19 3.43
CA GLU A 161 15.39 -4.24 2.97
C GLU A 161 15.59 -4.35 1.46
N ALA A 162 15.91 -3.22 0.82
CA ALA A 162 16.19 -3.14 -0.60
C ALA A 162 17.33 -2.17 -0.88
N GLN A 163 18.08 -2.43 -1.95
CA GLN A 163 19.04 -1.48 -2.54
C GLN A 163 18.82 -1.41 -4.04
N ILE A 164 18.94 -0.21 -4.60
CA ILE A 164 18.72 0.06 -6.02
C ILE A 164 19.90 0.89 -6.55
N THR A 165 20.43 0.51 -7.72
CA THR A 165 21.37 1.33 -8.47
C THR A 165 20.75 1.68 -9.81
N LEU A 166 20.39 2.95 -10.00
CA LEU A 166 19.71 3.45 -11.20
C LEU A 166 20.64 3.40 -12.43
N ARG A 167 20.07 3.08 -13.59
CA ARG A 167 20.80 2.95 -14.87
C ARG A 167 20.22 3.83 -15.98
N GLU A 168 18.91 3.80 -16.16
CA GLU A 168 18.22 4.41 -17.29
C GLU A 168 16.82 4.87 -16.92
N GLU A 169 16.20 5.68 -17.77
CA GLU A 169 14.78 6.00 -17.67
C GLU A 169 13.93 4.83 -18.15
N ALA A 170 12.78 4.66 -17.49
CA ALA A 170 11.76 3.69 -17.87
C ALA A 170 10.52 4.42 -18.39
N GLU A 171 9.85 3.81 -19.39
CA GLU A 171 8.63 4.36 -19.98
C GLU A 171 7.37 4.04 -19.14
N ALA A 172 7.45 3.07 -18.24
CA ALA A 172 6.31 2.61 -17.44
C ALA A 172 6.65 2.44 -15.96
N LEU A 173 5.64 2.59 -15.13
CA LEU A 173 5.69 2.27 -13.71
C LEU A 173 5.94 0.76 -13.51
N PRO A 174 6.57 0.37 -12.37
CA PRO A 174 6.67 -1.04 -12.00
C PRO A 174 5.29 -1.69 -11.86
N THR A 175 5.25 -3.00 -12.10
CA THR A 175 4.03 -3.81 -11.99
C THR A 175 4.22 -4.94 -10.96
N PRO A 176 3.16 -5.36 -10.24
CA PRO A 176 1.83 -4.77 -10.16
C PRO A 176 1.83 -3.37 -9.52
N SER A 177 0.87 -2.51 -9.90
CA SER A 177 0.79 -1.13 -9.41
C SER A 177 -0.38 -0.92 -8.47
N PHE A 178 -0.18 -0.17 -7.40
CA PHE A 178 -1.24 0.18 -6.45
C PHE A 178 -2.37 1.02 -7.05
N ALA A 179 -2.16 1.69 -8.19
CA ALA A 179 -3.21 2.40 -8.92
C ALA A 179 -4.32 1.46 -9.47
N ARG A 180 -4.07 0.16 -9.56
CA ARG A 180 -5.01 -0.87 -10.00
C ARG A 180 -5.34 -1.87 -8.89
N ALA A 181 -5.12 -1.54 -7.63
CA ALA A 181 -5.35 -2.46 -6.53
C ALA A 181 -6.85 -2.70 -6.32
N VAL A 182 -7.21 -3.98 -6.21
CA VAL A 182 -8.48 -4.47 -5.68
C VAL A 182 -8.14 -5.16 -4.37
N ASN A 183 -8.73 -4.67 -3.28
CA ASN A 183 -8.44 -5.14 -1.94
C ASN A 183 -9.70 -5.65 -1.25
N THR A 184 -9.53 -6.26 -0.08
CA THR A 184 -10.64 -6.65 0.79
C THR A 184 -10.86 -5.60 1.86
N ARG A 185 -12.10 -5.13 2.02
CA ARG A 185 -12.50 -4.36 3.20
C ARG A 185 -13.19 -5.33 4.17
N HIS A 186 -12.56 -5.57 5.30
CA HIS A 186 -13.03 -6.52 6.29
C HIS A 186 -13.06 -5.89 7.68
N PHE A 187 -14.23 -5.92 8.33
CA PHE A 187 -14.41 -5.52 9.72
C PHE A 187 -15.15 -6.64 10.47
N PRO A 188 -14.58 -7.16 11.57
CA PRO A 188 -15.21 -8.19 12.37
C PRO A 188 -16.48 -7.67 13.05
N GLU A 189 -17.44 -8.57 13.29
CA GLU A 189 -18.57 -8.30 14.18
C GLU A 189 -18.17 -8.65 15.62
N LEU A 190 -18.42 -7.72 16.55
CA LEU A 190 -18.07 -7.89 17.96
C LEU A 190 -19.24 -8.33 18.84
N ALA A 191 -20.47 -8.39 18.29
CA ALA A 191 -21.64 -8.83 19.05
C ALA A 191 -21.50 -10.31 19.43
N ALA A 192 -21.84 -10.64 20.68
CA ALA A 192 -21.78 -12.01 21.19
C ALA A 192 -22.58 -12.98 20.30
N GLY A 193 -21.97 -14.11 19.97
CA GLY A 193 -22.53 -15.13 19.08
C GLY A 193 -22.47 -14.81 17.57
N LYS A 194 -21.79 -13.71 17.18
CA LYS A 194 -21.66 -13.29 15.78
C LYS A 194 -20.20 -13.10 15.33
N HIS A 195 -19.22 -13.52 16.11
CA HIS A 195 -17.81 -13.28 15.85
C HIS A 195 -17.30 -13.88 14.53
N GLU A 196 -17.93 -14.93 14.04
CA GLU A 196 -17.60 -15.56 12.77
C GLU A 196 -18.26 -14.89 11.55
N GLN A 197 -19.15 -13.91 11.78
CA GLN A 197 -19.84 -13.18 10.73
C GLN A 197 -19.27 -11.75 10.67
N PRO A 198 -18.49 -11.39 9.65
CA PRO A 198 -17.96 -10.04 9.56
C PRO A 198 -19.08 -9.02 9.38
N ALA A 199 -18.97 -7.86 10.05
CA ALA A 199 -19.87 -6.73 9.85
C ALA A 199 -19.73 -6.18 8.42
N VAL A 200 -18.50 -6.20 7.87
CA VAL A 200 -18.19 -5.85 6.48
C VAL A 200 -17.20 -6.87 5.95
N TYR A 201 -17.46 -7.41 4.75
CA TYR A 201 -16.49 -8.21 4.00
C TYR A 201 -16.80 -8.08 2.51
N GLU A 202 -15.99 -7.35 1.80
CA GLU A 202 -16.20 -7.03 0.39
C GLU A 202 -14.90 -6.79 -0.37
N LEU A 203 -14.92 -7.03 -1.68
CA LEU A 203 -13.88 -6.55 -2.59
C LEU A 203 -14.16 -5.09 -2.94
N VAL A 204 -13.10 -4.28 -2.88
CA VAL A 204 -13.18 -2.84 -3.12
C VAL A 204 -12.03 -2.36 -4.02
N GLN A 205 -12.30 -1.29 -4.76
CA GLN A 205 -11.31 -0.61 -5.57
C GLN A 205 -11.39 0.91 -5.36
N LEU A 206 -10.24 1.54 -5.14
CA LEU A 206 -10.18 3.00 -5.09
C LEU A 206 -10.42 3.60 -6.47
N LYS A 207 -11.19 4.69 -6.50
CA LYS A 207 -11.31 5.55 -7.68
C LYS A 207 -10.39 6.74 -7.50
N SER A 208 -9.45 6.88 -8.40
CA SER A 208 -8.46 7.96 -8.40
C SER A 208 -8.44 8.68 -9.73
N ARG A 209 -8.02 9.95 -9.68
CA ARG A 209 -7.84 10.84 -10.82
C ARG A 209 -6.57 11.67 -10.64
N ASP A 210 -6.29 12.55 -11.60
CA ASP A 210 -5.17 13.50 -11.58
C ASP A 210 -3.82 12.82 -11.32
N VAL A 211 -3.66 11.61 -11.89
CA VAL A 211 -2.43 10.85 -11.74
C VAL A 211 -1.31 11.54 -12.51
N SER A 212 -0.22 11.86 -11.83
CA SER A 212 0.99 12.37 -12.45
C SER A 212 2.22 11.66 -11.91
N VAL A 213 3.23 11.52 -12.75
CA VAL A 213 4.46 10.79 -12.44
C VAL A 213 5.65 11.59 -12.97
N SER A 214 6.70 11.72 -12.17
CA SER A 214 7.98 12.27 -12.62
C SER A 214 8.66 11.35 -13.62
N PRO A 215 9.82 11.73 -14.23
CA PRO A 215 10.68 10.76 -14.89
C PRO A 215 10.89 9.53 -13.98
N ILE A 216 10.75 8.34 -14.59
CA ILE A 216 10.87 7.06 -13.89
C ILE A 216 12.28 6.54 -14.15
N TRP A 217 13.06 6.39 -13.11
CA TRP A 217 14.39 5.80 -13.21
C TRP A 217 14.34 4.33 -12.79
N ARG A 218 14.97 3.45 -13.56
CA ARG A 218 15.11 2.03 -13.23
C ARG A 218 16.55 1.56 -13.22
N GLY A 219 16.79 0.43 -12.58
CA GLY A 219 18.11 -0.19 -12.56
C GLY A 219 18.14 -1.51 -11.82
N GLU A 220 19.33 -1.93 -11.41
CA GLU A 220 19.55 -3.15 -10.67
C GLU A 220 19.07 -3.00 -9.22
N ALA A 221 18.52 -4.08 -8.66
CA ALA A 221 18.04 -4.08 -7.28
C ALA A 221 18.44 -5.35 -6.53
N THR A 222 18.51 -5.21 -5.21
CA THR A 222 18.45 -6.32 -4.25
C THR A 222 17.24 -6.15 -3.36
N LEU A 223 16.64 -7.26 -2.92
CA LEU A 223 15.50 -7.29 -2.01
C LEU A 223 15.63 -8.51 -1.09
N ALA A 224 15.44 -8.29 0.20
CA ALA A 224 15.35 -9.35 1.18
C ALA A 224 14.13 -9.15 2.08
N PHE A 225 13.40 -10.23 2.35
CA PHE A 225 12.38 -10.32 3.40
C PHE A 225 12.90 -11.20 4.52
N HIS A 226 12.75 -10.75 5.76
CA HIS A 226 13.23 -11.43 6.95
C HIS A 226 12.07 -12.10 7.69
N GLU A 227 12.39 -13.19 8.38
CA GLU A 227 11.41 -13.93 9.18
C GLU A 227 10.90 -13.09 10.35
N HIS A 228 9.61 -13.21 10.62
CA HIS A 228 8.96 -12.56 11.75
C HIS A 228 7.97 -13.54 12.40
N PRO A 229 7.91 -13.66 13.74
CA PRO A 229 7.10 -14.68 14.41
C PRO A 229 5.59 -14.51 14.24
N TYR A 230 5.11 -13.35 13.78
CA TYR A 230 3.69 -13.03 13.66
C TYR A 230 3.31 -12.43 12.29
N LEU A 231 4.24 -12.38 11.33
CA LEU A 231 3.99 -11.81 10.01
C LEU A 231 4.52 -12.77 8.95
N GLU A 232 3.64 -13.11 8.03
CA GLU A 232 3.88 -14.13 7.00
C GLU A 232 4.51 -13.54 5.72
N LEU A 233 5.16 -12.37 5.81
CA LEU A 233 5.86 -11.78 4.66
C LEU A 233 6.99 -12.70 4.14
N GLY A 234 7.63 -13.45 5.04
CA GLY A 234 8.65 -14.43 4.69
C GLY A 234 8.16 -15.51 3.71
N ASP A 235 6.87 -15.83 3.68
CA ASP A 235 6.29 -16.79 2.76
C ASP A 235 6.29 -16.28 1.30
N LEU A 236 6.32 -14.95 1.13
CA LEU A 236 6.46 -14.27 -0.16
C LEU A 236 7.92 -13.93 -0.50
N ARG A 237 8.91 -14.58 0.15
CA ARG A 237 10.33 -14.29 -0.14
C ARG A 237 10.64 -14.37 -1.63
N PRO A 238 11.47 -13.43 -2.15
CA PRO A 238 11.82 -13.43 -3.56
C PRO A 238 12.52 -14.73 -3.98
N VAL A 239 11.99 -15.40 -5.00
CA VAL A 239 12.70 -16.47 -5.74
C VAL A 239 13.57 -15.85 -6.84
N SER A 240 13.20 -14.64 -7.31
CA SER A 240 14.05 -13.78 -8.14
C SER A 240 13.72 -12.32 -7.89
N VAL A 241 14.73 -11.46 -8.02
CA VAL A 241 14.58 -10.01 -7.90
C VAL A 241 14.69 -9.40 -9.30
N GLY A 242 13.73 -8.56 -9.65
CA GLY A 242 13.67 -7.84 -10.92
C GLY A 242 14.31 -6.45 -10.83
N ALA A 243 13.80 -5.51 -11.61
CA ALA A 243 14.29 -4.15 -11.61
C ALA A 243 13.85 -3.37 -10.35
N GLY A 244 14.70 -2.42 -9.95
CA GLY A 244 14.38 -1.40 -8.98
C GLY A 244 14.07 -0.06 -9.66
N TYR A 245 13.20 0.73 -9.05
CA TYR A 245 12.68 1.97 -9.60
C TYR A 245 12.75 3.11 -8.60
N ARG A 246 12.94 4.34 -9.11
CA ARG A 246 12.83 5.59 -8.37
C ARG A 246 11.99 6.58 -9.15
N PHE A 247 10.94 7.12 -8.54
CA PHE A 247 10.07 8.13 -9.14
C PHE A 247 9.32 8.92 -8.05
N THR A 248 8.67 10.03 -8.45
CA THR A 248 7.68 10.74 -7.64
C THR A 248 6.32 10.53 -8.28
N PHE A 249 5.31 10.35 -7.46
CA PHE A 249 3.96 10.00 -7.91
C PHE A 249 2.93 10.85 -7.17
N ALA A 250 1.94 11.35 -7.88
CA ALA A 250 0.82 12.09 -7.31
C ALA A 250 -0.51 11.57 -7.84
N LEU A 251 -1.54 11.61 -6.99
CA LEU A 251 -2.91 11.23 -7.35
C LEU A 251 -3.91 11.90 -6.40
N THR A 252 -5.15 11.94 -6.83
CA THR A 252 -6.31 12.28 -5.99
C THR A 252 -7.20 11.05 -5.82
N VAL A 253 -7.56 10.71 -4.60
CA VAL A 253 -8.55 9.66 -4.28
C VAL A 253 -9.88 10.32 -3.98
N ASP A 254 -10.89 10.04 -4.80
CA ASP A 254 -12.24 10.61 -4.66
C ASP A 254 -13.22 9.67 -3.96
N ASP A 255 -13.14 8.37 -4.26
CA ASP A 255 -14.21 7.43 -3.93
C ASP A 255 -13.69 6.00 -3.81
N LEU A 256 -14.55 5.13 -3.30
CA LEU A 256 -14.33 3.68 -3.18
C LEU A 256 -15.48 2.95 -3.87
N ALA A 257 -15.15 2.13 -4.86
CA ALA A 257 -16.13 1.21 -5.45
C ALA A 257 -16.17 -0.09 -4.65
N SER A 258 -17.34 -0.48 -4.13
CA SER A 258 -17.61 -1.85 -3.71
C SER A 258 -17.87 -2.68 -4.97
N LEU A 259 -17.04 -3.69 -5.22
CA LEU A 259 -17.13 -4.54 -6.40
C LEU A 259 -17.97 -5.78 -6.13
N ARG A 260 -17.81 -6.39 -4.96
CA ARG A 260 -18.50 -7.63 -4.57
C ARG A 260 -18.61 -7.76 -3.06
N ASP A 261 -19.82 -8.05 -2.55
CA ASP A 261 -20.05 -8.46 -1.16
C ASP A 261 -19.71 -9.95 -1.02
N LEU A 262 -18.76 -10.25 -0.15
CA LEU A 262 -18.27 -11.62 0.13
C LEU A 262 -19.01 -12.30 1.30
N ARG A 263 -19.88 -11.57 2.02
CA ARG A 263 -20.62 -12.14 3.16
C ARG A 263 -21.71 -13.13 2.73
N SER A 264 -22.20 -13.02 1.51
CA SER A 264 -23.27 -13.89 0.99
C SER A 264 -22.83 -15.32 0.73
N ASN A 265 -21.54 -15.53 0.41
CA ASN A 265 -21.03 -16.88 0.13
C ASN A 265 -20.76 -17.70 1.42
N SER A 266 -20.62 -17.07 2.58
CA SER A 266 -20.44 -17.77 3.86
C SER A 266 -21.73 -18.45 4.38
N LYS A 267 -22.89 -18.06 3.88
CA LYS A 267 -24.18 -18.64 4.27
C LYS A 267 -24.46 -19.99 3.60
N ASP A 268 -23.96 -20.20 2.39
CA ASP A 268 -24.19 -21.45 1.64
C ASP A 268 -23.28 -22.59 2.12
N ALA A 269 -22.09 -22.26 2.66
CA ALA A 269 -21.17 -23.25 3.21
C ALA A 269 -21.64 -23.82 4.56
N SER A 270 -22.37 -23.06 5.38
CA SER A 270 -22.88 -23.51 6.69
C SER A 270 -24.23 -24.27 6.61
N ALA A 271 -24.90 -24.25 5.45
CA ALA A 271 -26.13 -25.00 5.22
C ALA A 271 -25.89 -26.40 4.64
N ALA A 272 -24.62 -26.74 4.34
CA ALA A 272 -24.21 -28.03 3.75
C ALA A 272 -23.48 -28.98 4.73
N THR A 273 -23.43 -28.63 6.03
CA THR A 273 -22.93 -29.48 7.13
C THR A 273 -24.05 -29.71 8.14
#